data_8aff7403fecd1a867bb209fddb553559
#
_entry.id   8aff7403fecd1a867bb209fddb553559
#
_cell.length_a   1.000
_cell.length_b   1.000
_cell.length_c   1.000
_cell.angle_alpha   90.00
_cell.angle_beta   90.00
_cell.angle_gamma   90.00
#
_symmetry.space_group_name_H-M   'P 1'
#
loop_
_entity.id
_entity.type
_entity.pdbx_description
1 polymer ?
#
loop_
_entity_poly.entity_id
_entity_poly.type
_entity_poly.pdbx_seq_one_letter_code
_entity_poly.pdbx_strand_id
1 'polypeptide(L)'
;MSERRRPRPHDRPAGPNPDVRDLQVETLCDAWYVLRRATFEHRQPDGSWRREAREAYDRGNGAVALLHDPVRDTILLVRQYRAPAHLNDHPDGMLLELPAGLLDEGEDATTAMRRELEEEVGHRIESLDRLWTLYMSPGSVTEHLTFFTGTYSGATRSREGGGAADEHEHLDVVEVLVSEAWDMVGRGEIVDAKTVLLLQHLLLSNVRR
;
A
#
# COMPACT_ATOMS: atom_id res chain seq x y z
N MET A 1 -20.08 0.54 13.46
CA MET A 1 -19.11 -0.32 12.77
C MET A 1 -19.60 -0.48 11.35
N SER A 2 -19.04 0.29 10.41
CA SER A 2 -19.30 0.09 8.99
C SER A 2 -18.77 -1.29 8.63
N GLU A 3 -19.63 -2.16 8.11
CA GLU A 3 -19.21 -3.42 7.51
C GLU A 3 -18.52 -3.08 6.19
N ARG A 4 -17.20 -2.76 6.24
CA ARG A 4 -16.40 -2.83 5.01
C ARG A 4 -16.60 -4.23 4.43
N ARG A 5 -17.08 -4.32 3.20
CA ARG A 5 -17.14 -5.60 2.48
C ARG A 5 -15.69 -6.06 2.32
N ARG A 6 -15.34 -7.10 3.06
CA ARG A 6 -14.00 -7.70 3.01
C ARG A 6 -13.71 -8.14 1.57
N PRO A 7 -12.49 -7.90 1.06
CA PRO A 7 -12.10 -8.42 -0.26
C PRO A 7 -12.33 -9.93 -0.29
N ARG A 8 -12.79 -10.44 -1.45
CA ARG A 8 -13.03 -11.89 -1.60
C ARG A 8 -11.74 -12.66 -1.44
N PRO A 9 -11.77 -13.76 -0.70
CA PRO A 9 -10.59 -14.61 -0.53
C PRO A 9 -10.03 -15.06 -1.88
N HIS A 10 -8.74 -14.93 -2.07
CA HIS A 10 -8.01 -15.56 -3.18
C HIS A 10 -7.83 -17.05 -2.87
N ASP A 11 -8.89 -17.86 -3.07
CA ASP A 11 -8.90 -19.28 -2.73
C ASP A 11 -8.14 -20.14 -3.71
N ARG A 12 -7.69 -19.57 -4.85
CA ARG A 12 -7.02 -20.31 -5.93
C ARG A 12 -5.95 -19.46 -6.60
N PRO A 13 -4.84 -20.09 -7.04
CA PRO A 13 -3.84 -19.40 -7.85
C PRO A 13 -4.44 -18.96 -9.19
N ALA A 14 -3.91 -17.88 -9.77
CA ALA A 14 -4.35 -17.32 -11.05
C ALA A 14 -4.07 -18.26 -12.24
N GLY A 15 -3.15 -19.24 -12.08
CA GLY A 15 -2.79 -20.20 -13.11
C GLY A 15 -1.93 -21.35 -12.59
N PRO A 16 -1.68 -22.37 -13.42
CA PRO A 16 -0.86 -23.50 -13.05
C PRO A 16 0.62 -23.12 -12.95
N ASN A 17 1.31 -23.71 -11.96
CA ASN A 17 2.77 -23.68 -11.85
C ASN A 17 3.29 -25.13 -12.01
N PRO A 18 4.18 -25.43 -12.96
CA PRO A 18 4.66 -26.80 -13.21
C PRO A 18 5.51 -27.35 -12.06
N ASP A 19 6.04 -26.48 -11.19
CA ASP A 19 6.85 -26.85 -10.04
C ASP A 19 6.07 -26.87 -8.72
N VAL A 20 4.73 -26.67 -8.79
CA VAL A 20 3.83 -26.73 -7.64
C VAL A 20 2.62 -27.61 -7.97
N ARG A 21 2.34 -28.56 -7.08
CA ARG A 21 1.16 -29.44 -7.20
C ARG A 21 0.48 -29.63 -5.83
N ASP A 22 -0.71 -30.21 -5.85
CA ASP A 22 -1.49 -30.55 -4.66
C ASP A 22 -1.72 -29.37 -3.70
N LEU A 23 -1.89 -28.17 -4.27
CA LEU A 23 -2.14 -26.96 -3.50
C LEU A 23 -3.52 -27.05 -2.82
N GLN A 24 -3.49 -26.97 -1.50
CA GLN A 24 -4.66 -26.86 -0.62
C GLN A 24 -4.55 -25.59 0.19
N VAL A 25 -5.65 -24.85 0.32
CA VAL A 25 -5.73 -23.62 1.09
C VAL A 25 -6.78 -23.79 2.17
N GLU A 26 -6.39 -23.56 3.42
CA GLU A 26 -7.30 -23.55 4.57
C GLU A 26 -7.28 -22.17 5.26
N THR A 27 -8.40 -21.72 5.78
CA THR A 27 -8.50 -20.52 6.60
C THR A 27 -8.15 -20.86 8.04
N LEU A 28 -7.12 -20.21 8.58
CA LEU A 28 -6.70 -20.36 9.97
C LEU A 28 -7.43 -19.39 10.89
N CYS A 29 -7.67 -18.16 10.40
CA CYS A 29 -8.36 -17.12 11.14
C CYS A 29 -9.08 -16.19 10.16
N ASP A 30 -10.32 -15.83 10.47
CA ASP A 30 -11.11 -14.83 9.77
C ASP A 30 -11.58 -13.79 10.78
N ALA A 31 -10.71 -12.80 11.04
CA ALA A 31 -10.94 -11.74 12.03
C ALA A 31 -11.02 -10.38 11.34
N TRP A 32 -10.04 -9.48 11.60
CA TRP A 32 -9.95 -8.18 10.89
C TRP A 32 -9.64 -8.39 9.40
N TYR A 33 -8.66 -9.27 9.11
CA TYR A 33 -8.35 -9.81 7.79
C TYR A 33 -8.23 -11.33 7.88
N VAL A 34 -7.98 -11.98 6.76
CA VAL A 34 -7.98 -13.45 6.69
C VAL A 34 -6.55 -13.98 6.73
N LEU A 35 -6.26 -14.86 7.69
CA LEU A 35 -5.03 -15.64 7.70
C LEU A 35 -5.31 -17.02 7.10
N ARG A 36 -4.53 -17.40 6.10
CA ARG A 36 -4.62 -18.70 5.41
C ARG A 36 -3.35 -19.50 5.54
N ARG A 37 -3.49 -20.82 5.43
CA ARG A 37 -2.37 -21.72 5.21
C ARG A 37 -2.51 -22.38 3.85
N ALA A 38 -1.50 -22.22 3.01
CA ALA A 38 -1.34 -22.95 1.77
C ALA A 38 -0.39 -24.12 2.00
N THR A 39 -0.85 -25.35 1.73
CA THR A 39 -0.03 -26.59 1.75
C THR A 39 0.08 -27.10 0.34
N PHE A 40 1.29 -27.43 -0.10
CA PHE A 40 1.56 -27.83 -1.48
C PHE A 40 2.81 -28.72 -1.55
N GLU A 41 2.99 -29.40 -2.66
CA GLU A 41 4.26 -30.05 -3.02
C GLU A 41 5.01 -29.17 -4.01
N HIS A 42 6.28 -28.91 -3.70
CA HIS A 42 7.19 -28.10 -4.51
C HIS A 42 8.30 -28.98 -5.08
N ARG A 43 8.53 -28.85 -6.39
CA ARG A 43 9.56 -29.59 -7.09
C ARG A 43 10.94 -29.08 -6.71
N GLN A 44 11.81 -30.02 -6.31
CA GLN A 44 13.19 -29.70 -5.93
C GLN A 44 14.12 -29.76 -7.16
N PRO A 45 15.31 -29.15 -7.10
CA PRO A 45 16.29 -29.18 -8.20
C PRO A 45 16.71 -30.59 -8.66
N ASP A 46 16.64 -31.59 -7.77
CA ASP A 46 16.92 -33.00 -8.08
C ASP A 46 15.72 -33.73 -8.71
N GLY A 47 14.61 -33.02 -8.94
CA GLY A 47 13.36 -33.56 -9.50
C GLY A 47 12.42 -34.19 -8.47
N SER A 48 12.84 -34.35 -7.21
CA SER A 48 11.96 -34.85 -6.15
C SER A 48 10.89 -33.82 -5.77
N TRP A 49 9.87 -34.27 -5.06
CA TRP A 49 8.77 -33.41 -4.57
C TRP A 49 8.83 -33.33 -3.05
N ARG A 50 8.77 -32.09 -2.53
CA ARG A 50 8.78 -31.83 -1.10
C ARG A 50 7.49 -31.15 -0.68
N ARG A 51 6.85 -31.66 0.35
CA ARG A 51 5.67 -31.03 0.95
C ARG A 51 6.09 -29.84 1.79
N GLU A 52 5.44 -28.70 1.54
CA GLU A 52 5.68 -27.44 2.22
C GLU A 52 4.35 -26.82 2.64
N ALA A 53 4.43 -25.93 3.63
CA ALA A 53 3.32 -25.10 4.06
C ALA A 53 3.79 -23.64 4.20
N ARG A 54 2.92 -22.71 3.84
CA ARG A 54 3.15 -21.26 4.01
C ARG A 54 1.88 -20.61 4.53
N GLU A 55 2.06 -19.62 5.39
CA GLU A 55 0.96 -18.79 5.83
C GLU A 55 0.91 -17.51 5.00
N ALA A 56 -0.30 -17.06 4.68
CA ALA A 56 -0.55 -15.89 3.88
C ALA A 56 -1.63 -15.03 4.56
N TYR A 57 -1.28 -13.78 4.86
CA TYR A 57 -2.21 -12.80 5.39
C TYR A 57 -2.85 -12.05 4.23
N ASP A 58 -4.17 -12.15 4.13
CA ASP A 58 -4.96 -11.55 3.06
C ASP A 58 -5.76 -10.37 3.60
N ARG A 59 -5.36 -9.18 3.23
CA ARG A 59 -6.03 -7.92 3.58
C ARG A 59 -6.64 -7.21 2.36
N GLY A 60 -6.57 -7.81 1.17
CA GLY A 60 -6.95 -7.20 -0.09
C GLY A 60 -5.80 -6.46 -0.76
N ASN A 61 -6.10 -5.89 -1.92
CA ASN A 61 -5.17 -5.07 -2.68
C ASN A 61 -5.40 -3.59 -2.38
N GLY A 62 -4.42 -2.74 -2.70
CA GLY A 62 -4.51 -1.32 -2.43
C GLY A 62 -3.93 -0.46 -3.54
N ALA A 63 -3.98 0.84 -3.31
CA ALA A 63 -3.36 1.86 -4.15
C ALA A 63 -2.59 2.86 -3.29
N VAL A 64 -1.56 3.46 -3.86
CA VAL A 64 -0.74 4.50 -3.24
C VAL A 64 -0.41 5.57 -4.26
N ALA A 65 -0.40 6.84 -3.86
CA ALA A 65 -0.05 7.93 -4.75
C ALA A 65 0.94 8.92 -4.14
N LEU A 66 1.91 9.38 -4.95
CA LEU A 66 2.70 10.56 -4.65
C LEU A 66 2.07 11.76 -5.36
N LEU A 67 1.63 12.75 -4.59
CA LEU A 67 1.19 14.04 -5.09
C LEU A 67 2.33 15.05 -4.98
N HIS A 68 2.66 15.72 -6.10
CA HIS A 68 3.71 16.73 -6.18
C HIS A 68 3.13 18.08 -6.62
N ASP A 69 3.47 19.14 -5.89
CA ASP A 69 3.26 20.53 -6.35
C ASP A 69 4.55 21.00 -7.03
N PRO A 70 4.59 21.12 -8.38
CA PRO A 70 5.81 21.47 -9.09
C PRO A 70 6.22 22.95 -8.94
N VAL A 71 5.34 23.80 -8.41
CA VAL A 71 5.63 25.23 -8.19
C VAL A 71 6.33 25.44 -6.86
N ARG A 72 5.89 24.73 -5.81
CA ARG A 72 6.44 24.82 -4.47
C ARG A 72 7.49 23.75 -4.16
N ASP A 73 7.62 22.77 -5.07
CA ASP A 73 8.45 21.58 -4.92
C ASP A 73 8.16 20.81 -3.64
N THR A 74 6.86 20.63 -3.35
CA THR A 74 6.37 19.95 -2.16
C THR A 74 5.60 18.69 -2.48
N ILE A 75 5.52 17.78 -1.51
CA ILE A 75 4.68 16.58 -1.54
C ILE A 75 3.78 16.52 -0.32
N LEU A 76 2.70 15.75 -0.40
CA LEU A 76 1.82 15.46 0.72
C LEU A 76 2.13 14.08 1.29
N LEU A 77 2.32 14.04 2.61
CA LEU A 77 2.43 12.82 3.41
C LEU A 77 1.28 12.77 4.41
N VAL A 78 1.01 11.58 4.93
CA VAL A 78 0.14 11.35 6.08
C VAL A 78 0.96 10.75 7.22
N ARG A 79 0.70 11.21 8.43
CA ARG A 79 1.29 10.63 9.64
C ARG A 79 0.21 9.86 10.37
N GLN A 80 0.42 8.55 10.57
CA GLN A 80 -0.56 7.70 11.22
C GLN A 80 0.06 6.58 12.04
N TYR A 81 -0.72 6.06 13.00
CA TYR A 81 -0.29 4.95 13.85
C TYR A 81 -0.38 3.61 13.09
N ARG A 82 0.72 2.87 13.12
CA ARG A 82 0.83 1.51 12.55
C ARG A 82 1.20 0.51 13.65
N ALA A 83 0.18 -0.15 14.21
CA ALA A 83 0.37 -1.15 15.27
C ALA A 83 1.42 -2.23 14.92
N PRO A 84 1.49 -2.78 13.69
CA PRO A 84 2.54 -3.75 13.35
C PRO A 84 3.96 -3.19 13.44
N ALA A 85 4.17 -1.92 13.06
CA ALA A 85 5.47 -1.27 13.20
C ALA A 85 5.83 -1.07 14.68
N HIS A 86 4.86 -0.64 15.50
CA HIS A 86 5.07 -0.48 16.94
C HIS A 86 5.37 -1.79 17.64
N LEU A 87 4.74 -2.89 17.24
CA LEU A 87 5.02 -4.23 17.73
C LEU A 87 6.41 -4.76 17.31
N ASN A 88 7.03 -4.14 16.31
CA ASN A 88 8.37 -4.46 15.82
C ASN A 88 9.37 -3.32 16.11
N ASP A 89 9.35 -2.83 17.34
CA ASP A 89 10.30 -1.91 17.94
C ASP A 89 10.35 -0.48 17.33
N HIS A 90 9.35 -0.08 16.51
CA HIS A 90 9.24 1.33 16.14
C HIS A 90 8.85 2.16 17.39
N PRO A 91 9.56 3.25 17.71
CA PRO A 91 9.48 3.92 19.02
C PRO A 91 8.07 4.31 19.47
N ASP A 92 7.25 4.81 18.55
CA ASP A 92 5.87 5.26 18.82
C ASP A 92 4.83 4.67 17.84
N GLY A 93 5.28 3.90 16.83
CA GLY A 93 4.42 3.36 15.79
C GLY A 93 3.84 4.40 14.82
N MET A 94 4.23 5.68 14.92
CA MET A 94 3.76 6.76 14.06
C MET A 94 4.61 6.86 12.81
N LEU A 95 4.08 6.44 11.66
CA LEU A 95 4.80 6.45 10.39
C LEU A 95 4.38 7.64 9.53
N LEU A 96 5.37 8.20 8.81
CA LEU A 96 5.15 9.13 7.71
C LEU A 96 5.10 8.34 6.41
N GLU A 97 3.96 8.39 5.74
CA GLU A 97 3.67 7.60 4.55
C GLU A 97 3.03 8.47 3.46
N LEU A 98 3.12 8.03 2.21
CA LEU A 98 2.27 8.58 1.16
C LEU A 98 0.82 8.11 1.36
N PRO A 99 -0.18 8.92 0.96
CA PRO A 99 -1.58 8.54 1.01
C PRO A 99 -1.81 7.23 0.26
N ALA A 100 -2.52 6.32 0.91
CA ALA A 100 -2.73 4.96 0.42
C ALA A 100 -3.91 4.27 1.08
N GLY A 101 -4.74 3.59 0.29
CA GLY A 101 -5.88 2.86 0.82
C GLY A 101 -6.15 1.54 0.12
N LEU A 102 -7.07 0.78 0.69
CA LEU A 102 -7.52 -0.49 0.15
C LEU A 102 -8.56 -0.27 -0.94
N LEU A 103 -8.57 -1.18 -1.91
CA LEU A 103 -9.64 -1.24 -2.91
C LEU A 103 -10.87 -1.91 -2.32
N ASP A 104 -12.03 -1.31 -2.51
CA ASP A 104 -13.31 -1.95 -2.24
C ASP A 104 -13.61 -3.07 -3.24
N GLU A 105 -14.58 -3.96 -2.92
CA GLU A 105 -14.94 -5.07 -3.80
C GLU A 105 -15.44 -4.56 -5.17
N GLY A 106 -14.67 -4.89 -6.22
CA GLY A 106 -14.98 -4.49 -7.59
C GLY A 106 -14.56 -3.05 -7.96
N GLU A 107 -13.93 -2.32 -7.03
CA GLU A 107 -13.40 -1.00 -7.28
C GLU A 107 -12.10 -1.08 -8.09
N ASP A 108 -11.96 -0.22 -9.10
CA ASP A 108 -10.68 -0.08 -9.79
C ASP A 108 -9.70 0.80 -9.00
N ALA A 109 -8.40 0.54 -9.16
CA ALA A 109 -7.36 1.19 -8.36
C ALA A 109 -7.30 2.73 -8.55
N THR A 110 -7.72 3.26 -9.70
CA THR A 110 -7.72 4.71 -9.95
C THR A 110 -8.87 5.38 -9.19
N THR A 111 -10.04 4.75 -9.18
CA THR A 111 -11.21 5.21 -8.42
C THR A 111 -10.92 5.18 -6.93
N ALA A 112 -10.41 4.05 -6.42
CA ALA A 112 -9.98 3.94 -5.03
C ALA A 112 -8.99 5.04 -4.65
N MET A 113 -7.94 5.22 -5.44
CA MET A 113 -6.91 6.22 -5.13
C MET A 113 -7.45 7.65 -5.09
N ARG A 114 -8.37 8.01 -6.01
CA ARG A 114 -9.00 9.33 -5.99
C ARG A 114 -9.84 9.56 -4.74
N ARG A 115 -10.59 8.56 -4.31
CA ARG A 115 -11.38 8.58 -3.08
C ARG A 115 -10.47 8.77 -1.87
N GLU A 116 -9.41 7.96 -1.74
CA GLU A 116 -8.46 8.04 -0.63
C GLU A 116 -7.74 9.40 -0.57
N LEU A 117 -7.32 9.95 -1.71
CA LEU A 117 -6.70 11.28 -1.77
C LEU A 117 -7.62 12.39 -1.28
N GLU A 118 -8.91 12.31 -1.59
CA GLU A 118 -9.88 13.25 -1.08
C GLU A 118 -10.13 13.03 0.42
N GLU A 119 -10.13 11.79 0.91
CA GLU A 119 -10.36 11.43 2.31
C GLU A 119 -9.16 11.73 3.20
N GLU A 120 -7.99 11.29 2.81
CA GLU A 120 -6.78 11.40 3.63
C GLU A 120 -6.14 12.78 3.58
N VAL A 121 -5.95 13.36 2.38
CA VAL A 121 -5.21 14.61 2.21
C VAL A 121 -6.07 15.79 1.75
N GLY A 122 -7.35 15.58 1.50
CA GLY A 122 -8.30 16.66 1.19
C GLY A 122 -8.18 17.22 -0.23
N HIS A 123 -7.58 16.49 -1.15
CA HIS A 123 -7.39 16.94 -2.52
C HIS A 123 -8.14 16.07 -3.53
N ARG A 124 -8.95 16.74 -4.38
CA ARG A 124 -9.62 16.10 -5.52
C ARG A 124 -8.69 16.13 -6.74
N ILE A 125 -8.19 14.96 -7.11
CA ILE A 125 -7.25 14.79 -8.22
C ILE A 125 -7.94 14.13 -9.40
N GLU A 126 -8.02 14.84 -10.52
CA GLU A 126 -8.68 14.34 -11.74
C GLU A 126 -7.77 13.44 -12.55
N SER A 127 -6.47 13.73 -12.60
CA SER A 127 -5.49 12.96 -13.38
C SER A 127 -4.46 12.32 -12.48
N LEU A 128 -4.36 10.99 -12.56
CA LEU A 128 -3.34 10.17 -11.92
C LEU A 128 -2.61 9.36 -13.00
N ASP A 129 -1.31 9.43 -12.98
CA ASP A 129 -0.45 8.62 -13.83
C ASP A 129 -0.17 7.29 -13.13
N ARG A 130 -0.70 6.19 -13.70
CA ARG A 130 -0.45 4.84 -13.20
C ARG A 130 0.94 4.39 -13.59
N LEU A 131 1.74 3.97 -12.61
CA LEU A 131 3.12 3.53 -12.81
C LEU A 131 3.24 2.01 -12.83
N TRP A 132 2.99 1.37 -11.68
CA TRP A 132 3.25 -0.05 -11.46
C TRP A 132 2.15 -0.70 -10.62
N THR A 133 2.15 -2.04 -10.63
CA THR A 133 1.50 -2.86 -9.61
C THR A 133 2.56 -3.77 -9.03
N LEU A 134 2.84 -3.64 -7.73
CA LEU A 134 3.95 -4.31 -7.06
C LEU A 134 3.50 -4.99 -5.77
N TYR A 135 4.07 -6.15 -5.48
CA TYR A 135 3.95 -6.79 -4.18
C TYR A 135 4.87 -6.10 -3.18
N MET A 136 4.37 -5.86 -1.97
CA MET A 136 5.15 -5.20 -0.91
C MET A 136 5.81 -6.21 0.03
N SER A 137 5.14 -7.30 0.35
CA SER A 137 5.65 -8.35 1.24
C SER A 137 5.22 -9.76 0.77
N PRO A 138 5.67 -10.21 -0.43
CA PRO A 138 5.17 -11.42 -1.07
C PRO A 138 5.49 -12.73 -0.34
N GLY A 139 6.35 -12.67 0.68
CA GLY A 139 6.68 -13.84 1.51
C GLY A 139 5.60 -14.19 2.53
N SER A 140 4.69 -13.26 2.85
CA SER A 140 3.69 -13.46 3.93
C SER A 140 2.34 -12.78 3.68
N VAL A 141 2.27 -11.82 2.76
CA VAL A 141 1.06 -11.04 2.48
C VAL A 141 0.66 -11.20 1.02
N THR A 142 -0.64 -11.39 0.76
CA THR A 142 -1.15 -11.52 -0.62
C THR A 142 -1.26 -10.19 -1.34
N GLU A 143 -1.21 -9.07 -0.61
CA GLU A 143 -1.41 -7.73 -1.12
C GLU A 143 -0.42 -7.35 -2.22
N HIS A 144 -0.94 -6.75 -3.27
CA HIS A 144 -0.19 -5.87 -4.15
C HIS A 144 -0.78 -4.45 -4.13
N LEU A 145 0.08 -3.46 -4.35
CA LEU A 145 -0.32 -2.06 -4.47
C LEU A 145 -0.19 -1.58 -5.92
N THR A 146 -1.16 -0.79 -6.37
CA THR A 146 -1.04 -0.01 -7.60
C THR A 146 -0.50 1.37 -7.27
N PHE A 147 0.59 1.74 -7.93
CA PHE A 147 1.35 2.97 -7.68
C PHE A 147 0.98 4.05 -8.67
N PHE A 148 0.75 5.26 -8.15
CA PHE A 148 0.38 6.42 -8.94
C PHE A 148 1.26 7.63 -8.62
N THR A 149 1.34 8.56 -9.59
CA THR A 149 1.76 9.93 -9.36
C THR A 149 0.67 10.89 -9.84
N GLY A 150 0.65 12.08 -9.24
CA GLY A 150 -0.27 13.14 -9.63
C GLY A 150 0.26 14.49 -9.19
N THR A 151 -0.37 15.57 -9.67
CA THR A 151 -0.06 16.93 -9.23
C THR A 151 -1.18 17.45 -8.34
N TYR A 152 -0.79 18.24 -7.36
CA TYR A 152 -1.72 18.99 -6.52
C TYR A 152 -1.36 20.48 -6.48
N SER A 153 -2.28 21.29 -6.05
CA SER A 153 -2.10 22.71 -5.81
C SER A 153 -3.20 23.22 -4.86
N GLY A 154 -3.18 24.48 -4.48
CA GLY A 154 -4.29 25.07 -3.73
C GLY A 154 -5.65 24.95 -4.42
N ALA A 155 -5.68 24.89 -5.76
CA ALA A 155 -6.92 24.76 -6.52
C ALA A 155 -7.53 23.34 -6.47
N THR A 156 -6.75 22.32 -6.18
CA THR A 156 -7.26 20.93 -6.03
C THR A 156 -7.78 20.63 -4.64
N ARG A 157 -7.58 21.53 -3.66
CA ARG A 157 -8.06 21.35 -2.29
C ARG A 157 -9.59 21.37 -2.25
N SER A 158 -10.21 20.30 -1.77
CA SER A 158 -11.66 20.13 -1.65
C SER A 158 -12.14 20.14 -0.21
N ARG A 159 -11.30 19.70 0.75
CA ARG A 159 -11.58 19.64 2.19
C ARG A 159 -10.30 19.63 3.01
N GLU A 160 -10.40 19.47 4.33
CA GLU A 160 -9.23 19.46 5.22
C GLU A 160 -8.39 18.19 5.11
N GLY A 161 -8.99 17.04 4.80
CA GLY A 161 -8.36 15.73 4.91
C GLY A 161 -8.39 15.23 6.37
N GLY A 162 -7.53 14.27 6.68
CA GLY A 162 -7.42 13.70 8.03
C GLY A 162 -8.07 12.34 8.20
N GLY A 163 -8.45 11.69 7.08
CA GLY A 163 -9.05 10.36 7.03
C GLY A 163 -10.59 10.38 7.07
N ALA A 164 -11.18 9.20 6.95
CA ALA A 164 -12.62 9.01 7.01
C ALA A 164 -13.08 8.90 8.47
N ALA A 165 -13.89 9.83 8.92
CA ALA A 165 -14.36 9.91 10.31
C ALA A 165 -15.17 8.68 10.75
N ASP A 166 -15.85 8.01 9.82
CA ASP A 166 -16.64 6.80 10.05
C ASP A 166 -15.76 5.53 10.17
N GLU A 167 -14.50 5.61 9.76
CA GLU A 167 -13.52 4.53 9.86
C GLU A 167 -12.60 4.62 11.08
N HIS A 168 -12.79 5.65 11.91
CA HIS A 168 -11.93 5.96 13.05
C HIS A 168 -10.46 6.17 12.67
N GLU A 169 -10.20 6.60 11.43
CA GLU A 169 -8.88 6.98 10.97
C GLU A 169 -8.56 8.41 11.42
N HIS A 170 -7.45 8.55 12.12
CA HIS A 170 -6.90 9.83 12.51
C HIS A 170 -5.53 9.99 11.85
N LEU A 171 -5.47 10.88 10.87
CA LEU A 171 -4.28 11.16 10.09
C LEU A 171 -3.90 12.64 10.25
N ASP A 172 -2.62 12.90 10.43
CA ASP A 172 -2.08 14.24 10.28
C ASP A 172 -1.57 14.42 8.85
N VAL A 173 -2.09 15.38 8.11
CA VAL A 173 -1.58 15.74 6.77
C VAL A 173 -0.34 16.60 6.92
N VAL A 174 0.76 16.17 6.33
CA VAL A 174 2.06 16.84 6.40
C VAL A 174 2.53 17.22 5.00
N GLU A 175 2.68 18.51 4.73
CA GLU A 175 3.27 19.00 3.48
C GLU A 175 4.76 19.29 3.72
N VAL A 176 5.63 18.70 2.87
CA VAL A 176 7.09 18.86 2.99
C VAL A 176 7.71 19.12 1.63
N LEU A 177 8.87 19.80 1.60
CA LEU A 177 9.69 19.91 0.40
C LEU A 177 10.18 18.52 -0.04
N VAL A 178 10.31 18.29 -1.35
CA VAL A 178 10.84 17.03 -1.90
C VAL A 178 12.23 16.74 -1.35
N SER A 179 13.09 17.76 -1.27
CA SER A 179 14.44 17.62 -0.71
C SER A 179 14.42 17.22 0.76
N GLU A 180 13.56 17.84 1.57
CA GLU A 180 13.42 17.52 3.00
C GLU A 180 12.90 16.10 3.18
N ALA A 181 11.88 15.68 2.41
CA ALA A 181 11.37 14.31 2.46
C ALA A 181 12.50 13.27 2.17
N TRP A 182 13.39 13.59 1.24
CA TRP A 182 14.52 12.70 0.94
C TRP A 182 15.56 12.68 2.08
N ASP A 183 15.83 13.81 2.68
CA ASP A 183 16.69 13.89 3.87
C ASP A 183 16.08 13.14 5.07
N MET A 184 14.75 13.18 5.23
CA MET A 184 14.02 12.40 6.24
C MET A 184 14.18 10.87 6.03
N VAL A 185 14.24 10.39 4.77
CA VAL A 185 14.59 8.98 4.48
C VAL A 185 16.01 8.69 4.97
N GLY A 186 16.96 9.57 4.69
CA GLY A 186 18.35 9.41 5.13
C GLY A 186 18.54 9.40 6.66
N ARG A 187 17.69 10.11 7.39
CA ARG A 187 17.68 10.14 8.86
C ARG A 187 16.85 9.01 9.50
N GLY A 188 16.12 8.21 8.70
CA GLY A 188 15.26 7.15 9.20
C GLY A 188 13.92 7.63 9.80
N GLU A 189 13.47 8.83 9.45
CA GLU A 189 12.17 9.39 9.82
C GLU A 189 11.06 8.90 8.87
N ILE A 190 11.39 8.70 7.60
CA ILE A 190 10.55 8.00 6.63
C ILE A 190 11.13 6.60 6.42
N VAL A 191 10.42 5.59 6.89
CA VAL A 191 10.83 4.18 6.86
C VAL A 191 9.88 3.29 6.07
N ASP A 192 8.85 3.88 5.47
CA ASP A 192 7.87 3.16 4.66
C ASP A 192 8.37 2.95 3.23
N ALA A 193 8.47 1.69 2.78
CA ALA A 193 9.09 1.32 1.51
C ALA A 193 8.34 1.87 0.28
N LYS A 194 7.00 1.93 0.30
CA LYS A 194 6.22 2.48 -0.83
C LYS A 194 6.48 3.97 -1.01
N THR A 195 6.64 4.70 0.10
CA THR A 195 6.98 6.13 0.13
C THR A 195 8.38 6.36 -0.44
N VAL A 196 9.38 5.62 0.03
CA VAL A 196 10.76 5.70 -0.47
C VAL A 196 10.83 5.40 -1.96
N LEU A 197 10.10 4.39 -2.44
CA LEU A 197 10.09 4.01 -3.86
C LEU A 197 9.54 5.12 -4.76
N LEU A 198 8.42 5.75 -4.38
CA LEU A 198 7.84 6.84 -5.17
C LEU A 198 8.66 8.14 -5.08
N LEU A 199 9.28 8.43 -3.93
CA LEU A 199 10.24 9.54 -3.81
C LEU A 199 11.45 9.35 -4.74
N GLN A 200 12.03 8.15 -4.79
CA GLN A 200 13.11 7.83 -5.72
C GLN A 200 12.67 7.98 -7.17
N HIS A 201 11.45 7.53 -7.51
CA HIS A 201 10.90 7.69 -8.85
C HIS A 201 10.80 9.16 -9.24
N LEU A 202 10.28 10.02 -8.37
CA LEU A 202 10.16 11.47 -8.60
C LEU A 202 11.54 12.10 -8.85
N LEU A 203 12.51 11.83 -7.98
CA LEU A 203 13.86 12.37 -8.08
C LEU A 203 14.56 11.92 -9.37
N LEU A 204 14.48 10.64 -9.73
CA LEU A 204 15.08 10.12 -10.96
C LEU A 204 14.41 10.63 -12.23
N SER A 205 13.11 10.93 -12.20
CA SER A 205 12.38 11.51 -13.32
C SER A 205 12.78 12.96 -13.56
N ASN A 206 13.11 13.71 -12.52
CA ASN A 206 13.59 15.09 -12.62
C ASN A 206 15.02 15.20 -13.18
N VAL A 207 15.87 14.19 -12.92
CA VAL A 207 17.25 14.14 -13.46
C VAL A 207 17.29 13.88 -14.97
N ARG A 208 16.23 13.28 -15.54
CA ARG A 208 16.15 12.92 -16.98
C ARG A 208 15.55 14.01 -17.86
N ARG A 209 15.11 15.11 -17.30
CA ARG A 209 14.61 16.30 -18.00
C ARG A 209 15.68 17.38 -18.07
#